data_aaea0bcdb9da878acc45acda2562ec8e
#
_entry.id   aaea0bcdb9da878acc45acda2562ec8e
#
_cell.length_a   1.000
_cell.length_b   1.000
_cell.length_c   1.000
_cell.angle_alpha   90.00
_cell.angle_beta   90.00
_cell.angle_gamma   90.00
#
_symmetry.space_group_name_H-M   'P 1'
#
loop_
_entity.id
_entity.type
_entity.pdbx_description
1 polymer ?
#
loop_
_entity_poly.entity_id
_entity_poly.type
_entity_poly.pdbx_seq_one_letter_code
_entity_poly.pdbx_strand_id
1 'polypeptide(L)'
;MLLKKIKFILILLLFYQTPVFSKSNSFEKINSKNLSNYFSGIIAFGNKKNSEALEFFNSSKILINKHDPYLKRYVSSLVFENKISKAISLIKQNKGKDNTRFFDAYLLLLIDSLKNDDFDSAYKYISKASNFAKQDRFDEAILESLNQYVYLFKEKKFLDKKKNFGKLSIISETFQRCYLGDSKTDSYYDNLINDPESDFTRYIYFYLSHLVENNKLEKARNLVKDVEFINTTLLLSQGKSWIESENFEKFTQIFSCQNHNDLIAEFLFLISNLYSSQDNFEMSNFYLNLSNYLNPKFIFNLSLVAENY
;
A
#
# COMPACT_ATOMS: atom_id res chain seq x y z
N MET A 1 -48.51 66.17 7.44
CA MET A 1 -47.95 66.14 6.07
C MET A 1 -46.55 65.46 6.07
N LEU A 2 -45.75 65.61 7.09
CA LEU A 2 -44.41 65.03 7.21
C LEU A 2 -44.38 63.47 7.27
N LEU A 3 -45.29 62.85 8.03
CA LEU A 3 -45.37 61.39 8.17
C LEU A 3 -45.72 60.65 6.87
N LYS A 4 -46.50 61.26 5.98
CA LYS A 4 -46.77 60.66 4.65
C LYS A 4 -45.55 60.69 3.73
N LYS A 5 -44.70 61.73 3.82
CA LYS A 5 -43.45 61.81 3.04
C LYS A 5 -42.41 60.82 3.55
N ILE A 6 -42.30 60.54 4.84
CA ILE A 6 -41.42 59.58 5.42
C ILE A 6 -41.80 58.15 5.01
N LYS A 7 -43.08 57.79 5.01
CA LYS A 7 -43.56 56.46 4.51
C LYS A 7 -43.27 56.28 3.02
N PHE A 8 -43.37 57.30 2.21
CA PHE A 8 -43.06 57.20 0.79
C PHE A 8 -41.59 57.04 0.51
N ILE A 9 -40.71 57.68 1.26
CA ILE A 9 -39.25 57.52 1.19
C ILE A 9 -38.83 56.12 1.65
N LEU A 10 -39.45 55.55 2.69
CA LEU A 10 -39.19 54.19 3.15
C LEU A 10 -39.61 53.13 2.12
N ILE A 11 -40.72 53.34 1.42
CA ILE A 11 -41.17 52.46 0.36
C ILE A 11 -40.22 52.55 -0.86
N LEU A 12 -39.72 53.74 -1.21
CA LEU A 12 -38.74 53.90 -2.29
C LEU A 12 -37.41 53.25 -1.99
N LEU A 13 -36.96 53.24 -0.72
CA LEU A 13 -35.75 52.55 -0.28
C LEU A 13 -35.88 51.02 -0.37
N LEU A 14 -37.09 50.46 -0.23
CA LEU A 14 -37.32 49.03 -0.36
C LEU A 14 -37.28 48.54 -1.83
N PHE A 15 -37.39 49.43 -2.80
CA PHE A 15 -37.28 49.12 -4.24
C PHE A 15 -35.88 49.35 -4.80
N TYR A 16 -34.93 49.93 -4.05
CA TYR A 16 -33.53 49.98 -4.36
C TYR A 16 -32.85 48.68 -3.94
N GLN A 17 -33.33 47.55 -4.45
CA GLN A 17 -32.51 46.33 -4.47
C GLN A 17 -31.47 46.57 -5.54
N THR A 18 -30.25 46.96 -5.14
CA THR A 18 -29.09 46.83 -6.01
C THR A 18 -29.04 45.38 -6.43
N PRO A 19 -29.04 45.06 -7.73
CA PRO A 19 -28.83 43.70 -8.17
C PRO A 19 -27.46 43.31 -7.61
N VAL A 20 -27.42 42.43 -6.63
CA VAL A 20 -26.21 41.76 -6.19
C VAL A 20 -25.80 40.91 -7.39
N PHE A 21 -25.01 41.49 -8.28
CA PHE A 21 -24.23 40.71 -9.23
C PHE A 21 -23.26 39.84 -8.41
N SER A 22 -23.77 38.70 -7.99
CA SER A 22 -22.91 37.59 -7.68
C SER A 22 -22.03 37.45 -8.91
N LYS A 23 -20.76 37.86 -8.80
CA LYS A 23 -19.73 37.47 -9.76
C LYS A 23 -19.78 35.96 -9.76
N SER A 24 -20.53 35.37 -10.67
CA SER A 24 -20.33 33.99 -11.03
C SER A 24 -18.93 33.95 -11.64
N ASN A 25 -17.92 33.75 -10.78
CA ASN A 25 -16.74 33.09 -11.26
C ASN A 25 -17.29 31.95 -12.08
N SER A 26 -16.87 31.85 -13.33
CA SER A 26 -17.28 30.78 -14.24
C SER A 26 -16.93 29.42 -13.58
N PHE A 27 -17.79 29.00 -12.66
CA PHE A 27 -17.93 27.62 -12.33
C PHE A 27 -18.42 27.02 -13.65
N GLU A 28 -17.48 26.45 -14.42
CA GLU A 28 -17.88 25.46 -15.40
C GLU A 28 -18.94 24.61 -14.70
N LYS A 29 -20.19 24.72 -15.16
CA LYS A 29 -21.35 24.15 -14.47
C LYS A 29 -21.03 22.70 -14.16
N ILE A 30 -20.87 22.35 -12.90
CA ILE A 30 -20.82 20.96 -12.49
C ILE A 30 -22.12 20.36 -12.98
N ASN A 31 -22.05 19.59 -14.06
CA ASN A 31 -23.22 18.97 -14.64
C ASN A 31 -23.80 17.98 -13.63
N SER A 32 -25.11 18.00 -13.43
CA SER A 32 -25.82 17.04 -12.57
C SER A 32 -25.46 15.58 -12.88
N LYS A 33 -25.20 15.26 -14.14
CA LYS A 33 -24.72 13.95 -14.59
C LYS A 33 -23.37 13.57 -13.97
N ASN A 34 -22.42 14.51 -13.88
CA ASN A 34 -21.11 14.23 -13.26
C ASN A 34 -21.23 13.97 -11.75
N LEU A 35 -22.11 14.70 -11.07
CA LEU A 35 -22.40 14.45 -9.65
C LEU A 35 -23.12 13.12 -9.47
N SER A 36 -24.12 12.82 -10.30
CA SER A 36 -24.82 11.53 -10.27
C SER A 36 -23.83 10.36 -10.45
N ASN A 37 -22.95 10.42 -11.46
CA ASN A 37 -21.93 9.41 -11.66
C ASN A 37 -20.98 9.29 -10.44
N TYR A 38 -20.57 10.41 -9.86
CA TYR A 38 -19.72 10.39 -8.68
C TYR A 38 -20.41 9.70 -7.49
N PHE A 39 -21.68 10.02 -7.20
CA PHE A 39 -22.43 9.37 -6.13
C PHE A 39 -22.67 7.89 -6.41
N SER A 40 -22.98 7.53 -7.68
CA SER A 40 -23.08 6.12 -8.08
C SER A 40 -21.74 5.39 -7.85
N GLY A 41 -20.62 6.04 -8.15
CA GLY A 41 -19.29 5.52 -7.87
C GLY A 41 -19.05 5.28 -6.38
N ILE A 42 -19.48 6.21 -5.51
CA ILE A 42 -19.38 6.04 -4.04
C ILE A 42 -20.20 4.83 -3.57
N ILE A 43 -21.44 4.70 -4.07
CA ILE A 43 -22.33 3.59 -3.70
C ILE A 43 -21.75 2.25 -4.18
N ALA A 44 -21.27 2.19 -5.42
CA ALA A 44 -20.66 0.98 -5.97
C ALA A 44 -19.39 0.60 -5.17
N PHE A 45 -18.55 1.58 -4.84
CA PHE A 45 -17.34 1.38 -4.01
C PHE A 45 -17.68 0.85 -2.62
N GLY A 46 -18.66 1.44 -1.94
CA GLY A 46 -19.14 0.98 -0.63
C GLY A 46 -19.72 -0.44 -0.66
N ASN A 47 -20.28 -0.85 -1.81
CA ASN A 47 -20.78 -2.22 -2.03
C ASN A 47 -19.70 -3.19 -2.57
N LYS A 48 -18.41 -2.82 -2.51
CA LYS A 48 -17.26 -3.60 -3.01
C LYS A 48 -17.30 -3.92 -4.51
N LYS A 49 -18.13 -3.21 -5.29
CA LYS A 49 -18.20 -3.32 -6.75
C LYS A 49 -17.17 -2.40 -7.40
N ASN A 50 -15.89 -2.73 -7.24
CA ASN A 50 -14.78 -1.84 -7.59
C ASN A 50 -14.72 -1.50 -9.09
N SER A 51 -15.00 -2.44 -9.98
CA SER A 51 -15.07 -2.21 -11.43
C SER A 51 -16.14 -1.19 -11.81
N GLU A 52 -17.37 -1.34 -11.28
CA GLU A 52 -18.45 -0.38 -11.51
C GLU A 52 -18.11 1.01 -10.93
N ALA A 53 -17.55 1.04 -9.71
CA ALA A 53 -17.10 2.28 -9.08
C ALA A 53 -16.07 3.01 -9.96
N LEU A 54 -15.12 2.28 -10.52
CA LEU A 54 -14.09 2.83 -11.38
C LEU A 54 -14.65 3.42 -12.67
N GLU A 55 -15.66 2.78 -13.28
CA GLU A 55 -16.36 3.32 -14.46
C GLU A 55 -17.07 4.65 -14.14
N PHE A 56 -17.79 4.71 -13.03
CA PHE A 56 -18.48 5.91 -12.58
C PHE A 56 -17.50 7.05 -12.23
N PHE A 57 -16.40 6.75 -11.51
CA PHE A 57 -15.37 7.75 -11.26
C PHE A 57 -14.70 8.19 -12.56
N ASN A 58 -14.41 7.29 -13.46
CA ASN A 58 -13.84 7.63 -14.76
C ASN A 58 -14.73 8.59 -15.56
N SER A 59 -16.06 8.40 -15.49
CA SER A 59 -17.05 9.23 -16.16
C SER A 59 -17.25 10.61 -15.50
N SER A 60 -16.75 10.81 -14.28
CA SER A 60 -16.87 12.05 -13.50
C SER A 60 -15.54 12.75 -13.24
N LYS A 61 -14.49 12.47 -14.03
CA LYS A 61 -13.11 13.01 -13.87
C LYS A 61 -13.00 14.53 -13.78
N ILE A 62 -13.97 15.27 -14.33
CA ILE A 62 -14.01 16.73 -14.21
C ILE A 62 -14.03 17.21 -12.76
N LEU A 63 -14.41 16.34 -11.80
CA LEU A 63 -14.46 16.63 -10.38
C LEU A 63 -13.09 16.56 -9.69
N ILE A 64 -12.03 16.04 -10.34
CA ILE A 64 -10.69 15.88 -9.74
C ILE A 64 -10.19 17.16 -9.08
N ASN A 65 -10.41 18.33 -9.72
CA ASN A 65 -9.96 19.63 -9.23
C ASN A 65 -11.06 20.44 -8.55
N LYS A 66 -12.25 19.89 -8.36
CA LYS A 66 -13.43 20.59 -7.87
C LYS A 66 -14.01 19.98 -6.60
N HIS A 67 -13.56 18.78 -6.22
CA HIS A 67 -14.05 18.05 -5.08
C HIS A 67 -12.91 17.23 -4.45
N ASP A 68 -12.36 17.70 -3.32
CA ASP A 68 -11.16 17.13 -2.70
C ASP A 68 -11.22 15.61 -2.46
N PRO A 69 -12.32 15.01 -1.95
CA PRO A 69 -12.39 13.57 -1.72
C PRO A 69 -12.38 12.72 -3.00
N TYR A 70 -12.65 13.33 -4.16
CA TYR A 70 -12.77 12.61 -5.44
C TYR A 70 -11.49 11.86 -5.79
N LEU A 71 -10.34 12.55 -5.76
CA LEU A 71 -9.08 11.97 -6.19
C LEU A 71 -8.69 10.77 -5.32
N LYS A 72 -8.85 10.87 -4.00
CA LYS A 72 -8.56 9.78 -3.07
C LYS A 72 -9.39 8.53 -3.42
N ARG A 73 -10.71 8.66 -3.60
CA ARG A 73 -11.60 7.54 -3.93
C ARG A 73 -11.30 6.92 -5.29
N TYR A 74 -10.99 7.76 -6.28
CA TYR A 74 -10.62 7.27 -7.61
C TYR A 74 -9.28 6.52 -7.58
N VAL A 75 -8.29 7.02 -6.85
CA VAL A 75 -7.00 6.34 -6.62
C VAL A 75 -7.23 4.99 -5.93
N SER A 76 -8.00 4.94 -4.84
CA SER A 76 -8.33 3.69 -4.14
C SER A 76 -9.00 2.68 -5.08
N SER A 77 -10.00 3.10 -5.88
CA SER A 77 -10.65 2.21 -6.86
C SER A 77 -9.67 1.66 -7.90
N LEU A 78 -8.69 2.48 -8.34
CA LEU A 78 -7.65 2.02 -9.25
C LEU A 78 -6.74 0.96 -8.60
N VAL A 79 -6.39 1.16 -7.31
CA VAL A 79 -5.58 0.20 -6.56
C VAL A 79 -6.32 -1.11 -6.40
N PHE A 80 -7.60 -1.10 -6.00
CA PHE A 80 -8.40 -2.31 -5.83
C PHE A 80 -8.63 -3.08 -7.13
N GLU A 81 -8.61 -2.40 -8.26
CA GLU A 81 -8.64 -3.03 -9.60
C GLU A 81 -7.23 -3.40 -10.11
N ASN A 82 -6.24 -3.46 -9.25
CA ASN A 82 -4.83 -3.76 -9.57
C ASN A 82 -4.25 -2.86 -10.69
N LYS A 83 -4.77 -1.62 -10.82
CA LYS A 83 -4.34 -0.62 -11.80
C LYS A 83 -3.36 0.38 -11.20
N ILE A 84 -2.38 -0.13 -10.44
CA ILE A 84 -1.44 0.68 -9.62
C ILE A 84 -0.69 1.72 -10.45
N SER A 85 -0.16 1.35 -11.62
CA SER A 85 0.55 2.29 -12.50
C SER A 85 -0.33 3.46 -12.94
N LYS A 86 -1.65 3.22 -13.15
CA LYS A 86 -2.60 4.30 -13.48
C LYS A 86 -2.86 5.20 -12.27
N ALA A 87 -2.99 4.63 -11.07
CA ALA A 87 -3.14 5.39 -9.84
C ALA A 87 -1.94 6.32 -9.61
N ILE A 88 -0.72 5.81 -9.74
CA ILE A 88 0.53 6.58 -9.63
C ILE A 88 0.59 7.67 -10.69
N SER A 89 0.29 7.37 -11.94
CA SER A 89 0.28 8.37 -13.03
C SER A 89 -0.72 9.49 -12.74
N LEU A 90 -1.91 9.15 -12.24
CA LEU A 90 -2.94 10.12 -11.88
C LEU A 90 -2.48 11.07 -10.75
N ILE A 91 -1.81 10.52 -9.72
CA ILE A 91 -1.25 11.31 -8.63
C ILE A 91 -0.15 12.24 -9.17
N LYS A 92 0.76 11.73 -10.01
CA LYS A 92 1.85 12.50 -10.62
C LYS A 92 1.33 13.65 -11.48
N GLN A 93 0.28 13.44 -12.28
CA GLN A 93 -0.35 14.47 -13.11
C GLN A 93 -1.01 15.59 -12.29
N ASN A 94 -1.44 15.29 -11.07
CA ASN A 94 -2.05 16.27 -10.16
C ASN A 94 -1.08 16.77 -9.07
N LYS A 95 0.20 16.44 -9.16
CA LYS A 95 1.21 16.82 -8.18
C LYS A 95 1.23 18.33 -7.91
N GLY A 96 1.27 18.68 -6.63
CA GLY A 96 1.30 20.09 -6.18
C GLY A 96 -0.07 20.64 -5.82
N LYS A 97 -1.16 19.95 -6.13
CA LYS A 97 -2.52 20.33 -5.69
C LYS A 97 -2.80 19.76 -4.30
N ASP A 98 -3.63 20.44 -3.52
CA ASP A 98 -3.96 20.04 -2.14
C ASP A 98 -4.64 18.67 -2.09
N ASN A 99 -5.48 18.34 -3.07
CA ASN A 99 -6.19 17.07 -3.18
C ASN A 99 -5.26 15.84 -3.40
N THR A 100 -3.95 16.04 -3.65
CA THR A 100 -2.95 14.96 -3.71
C THR A 100 -2.24 14.71 -2.38
N ARG A 101 -2.60 15.45 -1.32
CA ARG A 101 -1.93 15.37 -0.01
C ARG A 101 -2.68 14.43 0.92
N PHE A 102 -2.48 13.14 0.75
CA PHE A 102 -3.01 12.10 1.64
C PHE A 102 -2.03 10.92 1.72
N PHE A 103 -2.14 10.12 2.78
CA PHE A 103 -1.22 9.04 3.11
C PHE A 103 -1.01 8.08 1.95
N ASP A 104 -2.10 7.52 1.41
CA ASP A 104 -2.04 6.49 0.35
C ASP A 104 -1.36 7.02 -0.93
N ALA A 105 -1.54 8.33 -1.26
CA ALA A 105 -0.87 8.92 -2.41
C ALA A 105 0.65 8.95 -2.23
N TYR A 106 1.12 9.32 -1.05
CA TYR A 106 2.55 9.32 -0.78
C TYR A 106 3.12 7.92 -0.65
N LEU A 107 2.36 6.97 -0.11
CA LEU A 107 2.75 5.56 -0.07
C LEU A 107 2.89 4.99 -1.50
N LEU A 108 1.94 5.25 -2.40
CA LEU A 108 2.01 4.83 -3.79
C LEU A 108 3.24 5.42 -4.51
N LEU A 109 3.54 6.69 -4.28
CA LEU A 109 4.73 7.34 -4.85
C LEU A 109 6.03 6.79 -4.25
N LEU A 110 6.03 6.44 -2.98
CA LEU A 110 7.14 5.77 -2.30
C LEU A 110 7.40 4.39 -2.93
N ILE A 111 6.35 3.57 -3.07
CA ILE A 111 6.45 2.23 -3.68
C ILE A 111 6.93 2.31 -5.14
N ASP A 112 6.45 3.29 -5.90
CA ASP A 112 6.92 3.53 -7.27
C ASP A 112 8.40 3.95 -7.30
N SER A 113 8.84 4.77 -6.35
CA SER A 113 10.24 5.15 -6.23
C SER A 113 11.14 3.95 -5.89
N LEU A 114 10.70 3.09 -4.97
CA LEU A 114 11.41 1.84 -4.64
C LEU A 114 11.52 0.93 -5.86
N LYS A 115 10.41 0.74 -6.58
CA LYS A 115 10.39 -0.10 -7.80
C LYS A 115 11.38 0.36 -8.87
N ASN A 116 11.70 1.65 -8.91
CA ASN A 116 12.60 2.25 -9.89
C ASN A 116 13.98 2.62 -9.31
N ASP A 117 14.38 2.06 -8.18
CA ASP A 117 15.67 2.32 -7.51
C ASP A 117 15.93 3.79 -7.13
N ASP A 118 14.86 4.62 -7.09
CA ASP A 118 14.96 6.04 -6.70
C ASP A 118 14.78 6.20 -5.18
N PHE A 119 15.82 5.83 -4.43
CA PHE A 119 15.81 5.87 -2.97
C PHE A 119 15.73 7.29 -2.40
N ASP A 120 16.22 8.29 -3.11
CA ASP A 120 16.12 9.69 -2.69
C ASP A 120 14.67 10.20 -2.74
N SER A 121 13.95 9.90 -3.82
CA SER A 121 12.51 10.17 -3.88
C SER A 121 11.74 9.35 -2.87
N ALA A 122 12.14 8.11 -2.60
CA ALA A 122 11.53 7.27 -1.56
C ALA A 122 11.59 7.95 -0.19
N TYR A 123 12.75 8.46 0.24
CA TYR A 123 12.89 9.25 1.48
C TYR A 123 12.00 10.48 1.51
N LYS A 124 11.95 11.21 0.42
CA LYS A 124 11.10 12.40 0.30
C LYS A 124 9.61 12.07 0.50
N TYR A 125 9.16 10.93 -0.02
CA TYR A 125 7.76 10.52 0.14
C TYR A 125 7.47 9.95 1.52
N ILE A 126 8.41 9.27 2.18
CA ILE A 126 8.32 8.90 3.60
C ILE A 126 8.11 10.15 4.45
N SER A 127 8.96 11.18 4.29
CA SER A 127 8.85 12.44 5.02
C SER A 127 7.50 13.15 4.81
N LYS A 128 6.92 13.05 3.62
CA LYS A 128 5.60 13.61 3.34
C LYS A 128 4.47 12.79 3.94
N ALA A 129 4.53 11.46 3.84
CA ALA A 129 3.55 10.55 4.39
C ALA A 129 3.48 10.65 5.93
N SER A 130 4.62 10.86 6.60
CA SER A 130 4.70 10.95 8.07
C SER A 130 3.85 12.08 8.66
N ASN A 131 3.52 13.13 7.89
CA ASN A 131 2.62 14.17 8.35
C ASN A 131 1.16 13.68 8.52
N PHE A 132 0.78 12.57 7.87
CA PHE A 132 -0.55 11.97 7.91
C PHE A 132 -0.61 10.78 8.87
N ALA A 133 0.51 10.12 9.15
CA ALA A 133 0.62 8.96 10.05
C ALA A 133 0.59 9.29 11.55
N LYS A 134 0.64 10.56 11.94
CA LYS A 134 0.79 10.98 13.35
C LYS A 134 -0.31 10.52 14.30
N GLN A 135 -1.47 10.16 13.79
CA GLN A 135 -2.64 9.75 14.55
C GLN A 135 -2.87 8.23 14.53
N ASP A 136 -2.18 7.52 13.66
CA ASP A 136 -2.28 6.07 13.50
C ASP A 136 -0.92 5.41 13.77
N ARG A 137 -0.87 4.61 14.86
CA ARG A 137 0.34 3.88 15.24
C ARG A 137 0.74 2.82 14.20
N PHE A 138 -0.23 2.33 13.43
CA PHE A 138 0.02 1.33 12.42
C PHE A 138 0.68 1.94 11.18
N ASP A 139 0.17 3.09 10.71
CA ASP A 139 0.80 3.88 9.65
C ASP A 139 2.23 4.31 10.04
N GLU A 140 2.44 4.68 11.32
CA GLU A 140 3.79 5.00 11.84
C GLU A 140 4.73 3.79 11.74
N ALA A 141 4.26 2.59 12.13
CA ALA A 141 5.07 1.37 12.07
C ALA A 141 5.42 0.99 10.63
N ILE A 142 4.49 1.15 9.70
CA ILE A 142 4.71 0.92 8.27
C ILE A 142 5.79 1.86 7.73
N LEU A 143 5.64 3.17 7.97
CA LEU A 143 6.59 4.15 7.45
C LEU A 143 7.99 4.01 8.06
N GLU A 144 8.08 3.73 9.36
CA GLU A 144 9.36 3.51 10.01
C GLU A 144 10.06 2.26 9.48
N SER A 145 9.33 1.16 9.27
CA SER A 145 9.89 -0.05 8.66
C SER A 145 10.35 0.20 7.23
N LEU A 146 9.56 0.90 6.42
CA LEU A 146 9.95 1.28 5.06
C LEU A 146 11.17 2.22 5.06
N ASN A 147 11.27 3.14 6.03
CA ASN A 147 12.44 4.00 6.20
C ASN A 147 13.72 3.19 6.48
N GLN A 148 13.63 2.17 7.32
CA GLN A 148 14.75 1.26 7.60
C GLN A 148 15.18 0.50 6.34
N TYR A 149 14.22 0.01 5.54
CA TYR A 149 14.51 -0.66 4.28
C TYR A 149 15.14 0.28 3.25
N VAL A 150 14.60 1.49 3.07
CA VAL A 150 15.16 2.49 2.14
C VAL A 150 16.60 2.85 2.53
N TYR A 151 16.85 3.05 3.83
CA TYR A 151 18.20 3.29 4.34
C TYR A 151 19.15 2.12 4.01
N LEU A 152 18.70 0.89 4.31
CA LEU A 152 19.47 -0.31 4.05
C LEU A 152 19.82 -0.48 2.56
N PHE A 153 18.83 -0.26 1.68
CA PHE A 153 19.04 -0.42 0.24
C PHE A 153 19.99 0.62 -0.32
N LYS A 154 19.90 1.86 0.16
CA LYS A 154 20.75 2.96 -0.27
C LYS A 154 22.17 2.86 0.30
N GLU A 155 22.29 2.72 1.62
CA GLU A 155 23.56 2.85 2.33
C GLU A 155 24.28 1.49 2.52
N LYS A 156 23.62 0.35 2.18
CA LYS A 156 24.13 -1.02 2.37
C LYS A 156 24.57 -1.32 3.80
N LYS A 157 23.86 -0.74 4.77
CA LYS A 157 24.09 -0.95 6.21
C LYS A 157 22.80 -0.76 7.00
N PHE A 158 22.78 -1.24 8.24
CA PHE A 158 21.63 -1.05 9.13
C PHE A 158 21.51 0.41 9.59
N LEU A 159 20.28 0.83 9.86
CA LEU A 159 20.01 2.10 10.52
C LEU A 159 20.34 1.96 12.03
N ASP A 160 21.20 2.87 12.56
CA ASP A 160 21.69 2.77 13.96
C ASP A 160 20.58 2.93 14.99
N LYS A 161 19.66 3.87 14.76
CA LYS A 161 18.53 4.13 15.66
C LYS A 161 17.23 3.74 14.97
N LYS A 162 16.67 2.59 15.33
CA LYS A 162 15.40 2.09 14.81
C LYS A 162 14.39 1.88 15.94
N LYS A 163 13.12 2.16 15.64
CA LYS A 163 12.02 1.80 16.55
C LYS A 163 11.75 0.30 16.46
N ASN A 164 11.29 -0.27 17.57
CA ASN A 164 10.91 -1.67 17.66
C ASN A 164 9.39 -1.81 17.72
N PHE A 165 8.85 -2.62 16.81
CA PHE A 165 7.43 -2.95 16.69
C PHE A 165 7.19 -4.45 16.92
N GLY A 166 7.93 -5.06 17.84
CA GLY A 166 7.78 -6.47 18.20
C GLY A 166 8.09 -7.42 17.04
N LYS A 167 7.21 -8.36 16.78
CA LYS A 167 7.38 -9.40 15.77
C LYS A 167 7.63 -8.84 14.36
N LEU A 168 7.00 -7.71 14.00
CA LEU A 168 7.23 -7.03 12.73
C LEU A 168 8.71 -6.63 12.57
N SER A 169 9.33 -6.11 13.62
CA SER A 169 10.76 -5.74 13.60
C SER A 169 11.68 -6.95 13.49
N ILE A 170 11.35 -8.06 14.14
CA ILE A 170 12.15 -9.31 14.08
C ILE A 170 12.15 -9.85 12.64
N ILE A 171 10.97 -9.93 12.01
CA ILE A 171 10.83 -10.35 10.62
C ILE A 171 11.62 -9.42 9.69
N SER A 172 11.40 -8.11 9.81
CA SER A 172 12.09 -7.11 8.99
C SER A 172 13.60 -7.18 9.15
N GLU A 173 14.12 -7.35 10.36
CA GLU A 173 15.55 -7.48 10.58
C GLU A 173 16.13 -8.75 9.96
N THR A 174 15.42 -9.88 10.03
CA THR A 174 15.82 -11.12 9.37
C THR A 174 16.00 -10.93 7.87
N PHE A 175 15.05 -10.30 7.20
CA PHE A 175 15.15 -10.00 5.78
C PHE A 175 16.23 -8.95 5.46
N GLN A 176 16.41 -7.95 6.29
CA GLN A 176 17.49 -6.96 6.16
C GLN A 176 18.87 -7.61 6.21
N ARG A 177 19.08 -8.57 7.14
CA ARG A 177 20.31 -9.36 7.23
C ARG A 177 20.52 -10.23 5.99
N CYS A 178 19.45 -10.86 5.52
CA CYS A 178 19.49 -11.65 4.30
C CYS A 178 19.93 -10.79 3.11
N TYR A 179 19.39 -9.58 2.94
CA TYR A 179 19.78 -8.65 1.89
C TYR A 179 21.26 -8.24 1.95
N LEU A 180 21.81 -8.04 3.14
CA LEU A 180 23.21 -7.67 3.33
C LEU A 180 24.19 -8.85 3.22
N GLY A 181 23.70 -10.09 3.12
CA GLY A 181 24.54 -11.28 3.22
C GLY A 181 25.24 -11.38 4.60
N ASP A 182 24.58 -10.90 5.66
CA ASP A 182 25.12 -10.89 7.02
C ASP A 182 25.35 -12.32 7.52
N SER A 183 26.49 -12.58 8.16
CA SER A 183 26.85 -13.90 8.66
C SER A 183 25.88 -14.48 9.71
N LYS A 184 25.10 -13.63 10.37
CA LYS A 184 24.08 -14.02 11.36
C LYS A 184 22.71 -14.35 10.73
N THR A 185 22.54 -14.23 9.42
CA THR A 185 21.25 -14.45 8.74
C THR A 185 20.64 -15.80 9.11
N ASP A 186 21.44 -16.88 9.05
CA ASP A 186 20.97 -18.23 9.39
C ASP A 186 20.41 -18.28 10.82
N SER A 187 21.13 -17.72 11.80
CA SER A 187 20.68 -17.74 13.19
C SER A 187 19.41 -16.92 13.43
N TYR A 188 19.22 -15.84 12.66
CA TYR A 188 17.98 -15.05 12.73
C TYR A 188 16.80 -15.81 12.15
N TYR A 189 16.98 -16.53 11.04
CA TYR A 189 15.93 -17.42 10.50
C TYR A 189 15.65 -18.59 11.46
N ASP A 190 16.70 -19.25 11.99
CA ASP A 190 16.54 -20.34 12.97
C ASP A 190 15.71 -19.87 14.19
N ASN A 191 16.02 -18.69 14.74
CA ASN A 191 15.25 -18.12 15.84
C ASN A 191 13.82 -17.78 15.47
N LEU A 192 13.61 -17.25 14.26
CA LEU A 192 12.27 -16.85 13.79
C LEU A 192 11.35 -18.06 13.62
N ILE A 193 11.81 -19.12 12.96
CA ILE A 193 10.98 -20.31 12.68
C ILE A 193 10.76 -21.22 13.90
N ASN A 194 11.60 -21.10 14.93
CA ASN A 194 11.48 -21.86 16.18
C ASN A 194 10.85 -21.07 17.33
N ASP A 195 10.27 -19.88 17.07
CA ASP A 195 9.59 -19.09 18.09
C ASP A 195 8.29 -19.80 18.53
N PRO A 196 8.20 -20.27 19.81
CA PRO A 196 7.04 -21.03 20.27
C PRO A 196 5.78 -20.18 20.45
N GLU A 197 5.91 -18.86 20.45
CA GLU A 197 4.80 -17.91 20.65
C GLU A 197 4.13 -17.46 19.35
N SER A 198 4.62 -17.93 18.19
CA SER A 198 4.14 -17.45 16.90
C SER A 198 4.20 -18.52 15.82
N ASP A 199 3.20 -18.55 14.98
CA ASP A 199 3.24 -19.35 13.74
C ASP A 199 4.00 -18.59 12.66
N PHE A 200 5.30 -18.91 12.55
CA PHE A 200 6.17 -18.36 11.51
C PHE A 200 6.49 -19.38 10.41
N THR A 201 5.65 -20.40 10.24
CA THR A 201 5.79 -21.47 9.23
C THR A 201 6.04 -20.95 7.83
N ARG A 202 5.42 -19.81 7.47
CA ARG A 202 5.65 -19.14 6.18
C ARG A 202 7.13 -18.81 5.95
N TYR A 203 7.87 -18.44 6.99
CA TYR A 203 9.27 -18.00 6.90
C TYR A 203 10.26 -19.15 6.69
N ILE A 204 9.83 -20.40 6.87
CA ILE A 204 10.60 -21.58 6.45
C ILE A 204 10.88 -21.52 4.94
N TYR A 205 9.88 -21.13 4.12
CA TYR A 205 10.08 -20.98 2.67
C TYR A 205 11.17 -19.96 2.33
N PHE A 206 11.15 -18.80 2.97
CA PHE A 206 12.16 -17.75 2.72
C PHE A 206 13.54 -18.17 3.21
N TYR A 207 13.59 -18.94 4.30
CA TYR A 207 14.83 -19.54 4.75
C TYR A 207 15.37 -20.57 3.74
N LEU A 208 14.52 -21.43 3.20
CA LEU A 208 14.91 -22.35 2.13
C LEU A 208 15.45 -21.61 0.91
N SER A 209 14.80 -20.51 0.50
CA SER A 209 15.30 -19.66 -0.58
C SER A 209 16.69 -19.12 -0.29
N HIS A 210 16.91 -18.56 0.92
CA HIS A 210 18.22 -18.10 1.36
C HIS A 210 19.27 -19.20 1.36
N LEU A 211 18.95 -20.39 1.88
CA LEU A 211 19.89 -21.52 1.94
C LEU A 211 20.28 -21.99 0.54
N VAL A 212 19.32 -22.06 -0.38
CA VAL A 212 19.55 -22.40 -1.79
C VAL A 212 20.43 -21.36 -2.48
N GLU A 213 20.14 -20.08 -2.36
CA GLU A 213 20.95 -18.99 -2.93
C GLU A 213 22.41 -19.01 -2.44
N ASN A 214 22.62 -19.45 -1.21
CA ASN A 214 23.95 -19.54 -0.60
C ASN A 214 24.59 -20.95 -0.69
N ASN A 215 24.04 -21.83 -1.54
CA ASN A 215 24.52 -23.20 -1.77
C ASN A 215 24.61 -24.08 -0.49
N LYS A 216 23.75 -23.78 0.52
CA LYS A 216 23.66 -24.53 1.78
C LYS A 216 22.63 -25.67 1.67
N LEU A 217 22.75 -26.49 0.63
CA LEU A 217 21.71 -27.45 0.23
C LEU A 217 21.46 -28.54 1.28
N GLU A 218 22.50 -29.00 1.99
CA GLU A 218 22.32 -30.00 3.07
C GLU A 218 21.45 -29.46 4.21
N LYS A 219 21.65 -28.20 4.61
CA LYS A 219 20.78 -27.56 5.63
C LYS A 219 19.35 -27.41 5.12
N ALA A 220 19.17 -27.04 3.85
CA ALA A 220 17.84 -26.96 3.24
C ALA A 220 17.13 -28.31 3.21
N ARG A 221 17.81 -29.40 2.81
CA ARG A 221 17.27 -30.76 2.84
C ARG A 221 16.90 -31.23 4.24
N ASN A 222 17.70 -30.90 5.25
CA ASN A 222 17.39 -31.24 6.63
C ASN A 222 16.16 -30.46 7.13
N LEU A 223 16.06 -29.17 6.81
CA LEU A 223 14.96 -28.33 7.26
C LEU A 223 13.59 -28.82 6.72
N VAL A 224 13.52 -29.37 5.50
CA VAL A 224 12.27 -29.85 4.93
C VAL A 224 11.85 -31.24 5.41
N LYS A 225 12.73 -32.03 6.05
CA LYS A 225 12.38 -33.36 6.57
C LYS A 225 11.29 -33.29 7.62
N ASP A 226 11.31 -32.26 8.46
CA ASP A 226 10.40 -32.07 9.57
C ASP A 226 9.08 -31.36 9.15
N VAL A 227 8.98 -30.98 7.88
CA VAL A 227 7.77 -30.35 7.34
C VAL A 227 6.73 -31.39 6.95
N GLU A 228 5.64 -31.47 7.69
CA GLU A 228 4.51 -32.36 7.38
C GLU A 228 3.61 -31.77 6.30
N PHE A 229 3.19 -32.57 5.30
CA PHE A 229 2.32 -32.10 4.21
C PHE A 229 0.88 -31.72 4.67
N ILE A 230 0.40 -32.32 5.75
CA ILE A 230 -1.01 -32.22 6.14
C ILE A 230 -1.35 -30.86 6.76
N ASN A 231 -0.36 -30.18 7.36
CA ASN A 231 -0.56 -28.93 8.11
C ASN A 231 0.26 -27.75 7.52
N THR A 232 0.65 -27.82 6.24
CA THR A 232 1.50 -26.79 5.63
C THR A 232 0.74 -25.90 4.67
N THR A 233 1.20 -24.66 4.53
CA THR A 233 0.72 -23.75 3.47
C THR A 233 1.15 -24.25 2.09
N LEU A 234 0.38 -23.89 1.05
CA LEU A 234 0.73 -24.19 -0.34
C LEU A 234 2.15 -23.72 -0.69
N LEU A 235 2.57 -22.57 -0.19
CA LEU A 235 3.90 -22.01 -0.38
C LEU A 235 4.98 -22.95 0.16
N LEU A 236 4.84 -23.45 1.38
CA LEU A 236 5.84 -24.31 1.99
C LEU A 236 5.85 -25.71 1.37
N SER A 237 4.68 -26.28 1.05
CA SER A 237 4.57 -27.55 0.32
C SER A 237 5.27 -27.50 -1.02
N GLN A 238 5.16 -26.38 -1.74
CA GLN A 238 5.83 -26.18 -3.00
C GLN A 238 7.35 -26.04 -2.82
N GLY A 239 7.80 -25.28 -1.79
CA GLY A 239 9.22 -25.16 -1.46
C GLY A 239 9.85 -26.51 -1.13
N LYS A 240 9.16 -27.34 -0.32
CA LYS A 240 9.59 -28.72 -0.02
C LYS A 240 9.72 -29.55 -1.30
N SER A 241 8.72 -29.55 -2.17
CA SER A 241 8.74 -30.26 -3.44
C SER A 241 9.93 -29.85 -4.31
N TRP A 242 10.30 -28.58 -4.36
CA TRP A 242 11.47 -28.12 -5.13
C TRP A 242 12.81 -28.57 -4.53
N ILE A 243 12.92 -28.64 -3.20
CA ILE A 243 14.12 -29.19 -2.57
C ILE A 243 14.26 -30.69 -2.86
N GLU A 244 13.16 -31.44 -2.73
CA GLU A 244 13.14 -32.90 -2.94
C GLU A 244 13.38 -33.29 -4.41
N SER A 245 12.91 -32.46 -5.36
CA SER A 245 13.09 -32.67 -6.81
C SER A 245 14.32 -31.96 -7.39
N GLU A 246 15.13 -31.32 -6.55
CA GLU A 246 16.33 -30.55 -6.91
C GLU A 246 16.08 -29.41 -7.91
N ASN A 247 14.87 -28.85 -7.93
CA ASN A 247 14.49 -27.71 -8.78
C ASN A 247 14.83 -26.36 -8.09
N PHE A 248 16.08 -26.18 -7.70
CA PHE A 248 16.56 -25.07 -6.89
C PHE A 248 16.36 -23.69 -7.55
N GLU A 249 16.45 -23.62 -8.88
CA GLU A 249 16.25 -22.39 -9.64
C GLU A 249 14.84 -21.78 -9.49
N LYS A 250 13.85 -22.59 -9.09
CA LYS A 250 12.49 -22.10 -8.85
C LYS A 250 12.40 -21.09 -7.71
N PHE A 251 13.24 -21.23 -6.69
CA PHE A 251 13.27 -20.28 -5.59
C PHE A 251 13.63 -18.88 -6.08
N THR A 252 14.75 -18.73 -6.76
CA THR A 252 15.26 -17.44 -7.23
C THR A 252 14.42 -16.82 -8.36
N GLN A 253 13.61 -17.62 -9.07
CA GLN A 253 12.67 -17.12 -10.08
C GLN A 253 11.52 -16.32 -9.45
N ILE A 254 11.12 -16.62 -8.24
CA ILE A 254 9.96 -16.00 -7.59
C ILE A 254 10.33 -15.09 -6.41
N PHE A 255 11.44 -15.37 -5.71
CA PHE A 255 11.88 -14.56 -4.57
C PHE A 255 13.40 -14.64 -4.41
N SER A 256 14.03 -13.50 -4.17
CA SER A 256 15.43 -13.40 -3.76
C SER A 256 15.60 -12.33 -2.70
N CYS A 257 16.36 -12.65 -1.64
CA CYS A 257 16.77 -11.65 -0.65
C CYS A 257 17.63 -10.53 -1.24
N GLN A 258 18.27 -10.75 -2.37
CA GLN A 258 19.10 -9.73 -3.03
C GLN A 258 18.25 -8.74 -3.85
N ASN A 259 16.98 -9.05 -4.06
CA ASN A 259 16.04 -8.17 -4.75
C ASN A 259 15.21 -7.35 -3.74
N HIS A 260 15.48 -6.07 -3.64
CA HIS A 260 14.77 -5.18 -2.71
C HIS A 260 13.26 -5.12 -2.97
N ASN A 261 12.80 -5.27 -4.23
CA ASN A 261 11.38 -5.29 -4.55
C ASN A 261 10.68 -6.52 -3.96
N ASP A 262 11.36 -7.69 -3.95
CA ASP A 262 10.82 -8.92 -3.35
C ASP A 262 10.69 -8.78 -1.84
N LEU A 263 11.66 -8.13 -1.18
CA LEU A 263 11.63 -7.87 0.26
C LEU A 263 10.49 -6.92 0.65
N ILE A 264 10.33 -5.83 -0.09
CA ILE A 264 9.23 -4.88 0.17
C ILE A 264 7.87 -5.52 -0.16
N ALA A 265 7.79 -6.35 -1.21
CA ALA A 265 6.57 -7.09 -1.52
C ALA A 265 6.15 -8.00 -0.36
N GLU A 266 7.10 -8.74 0.25
CA GLU A 266 6.80 -9.57 1.42
C GLU A 266 6.43 -8.73 2.64
N PHE A 267 7.12 -7.62 2.89
CA PHE A 267 6.75 -6.69 3.95
C PHE A 267 5.31 -6.18 3.77
N LEU A 268 4.91 -5.77 2.56
CA LEU A 268 3.55 -5.31 2.28
C LEU A 268 2.51 -6.44 2.40
N PHE A 269 2.88 -7.69 2.06
CA PHE A 269 2.04 -8.85 2.31
C PHE A 269 1.83 -9.06 3.81
N LEU A 270 2.89 -8.94 4.63
CA LEU A 270 2.77 -9.04 6.09
C LEU A 270 1.80 -7.98 6.65
N ILE A 271 1.90 -6.74 6.16
CA ILE A 271 0.95 -5.66 6.52
C ILE A 271 -0.47 -6.03 6.09
N SER A 272 -0.64 -6.55 4.87
CA SER A 272 -1.94 -7.02 4.37
C SER A 272 -2.54 -8.09 5.31
N ASN A 273 -1.74 -9.08 5.70
CA ASN A 273 -2.18 -10.15 6.60
C ASN A 273 -2.57 -9.63 7.99
N LEU A 274 -1.83 -8.64 8.52
CA LEU A 274 -2.19 -7.99 9.79
C LEU A 274 -3.53 -7.25 9.70
N TYR A 275 -3.84 -6.59 8.59
CA TYR A 275 -5.15 -5.99 8.39
C TYR A 275 -6.26 -7.03 8.22
N SER A 276 -5.99 -8.13 7.49
CA SER A 276 -6.93 -9.24 7.34
C SER A 276 -7.30 -9.87 8.68
N SER A 277 -6.32 -10.09 9.56
CA SER A 277 -6.55 -10.63 10.92
C SER A 277 -7.39 -9.71 11.84
N GLN A 278 -7.61 -8.46 11.44
CA GLN A 278 -8.45 -7.47 12.12
C GLN A 278 -9.77 -7.22 11.36
N ASP A 279 -10.15 -8.09 10.43
CA ASP A 279 -11.33 -7.95 9.56
C ASP A 279 -11.34 -6.67 8.71
N ASN A 280 -10.20 -5.99 8.57
CA ASN A 280 -10.06 -4.82 7.71
C ASN A 280 -9.63 -5.24 6.29
N PHE A 281 -10.52 -5.95 5.61
CA PHE A 281 -10.26 -6.51 4.28
C PHE A 281 -9.99 -5.46 3.19
N GLU A 282 -10.52 -4.25 3.36
CA GLU A 282 -10.25 -3.14 2.43
C GLU A 282 -8.77 -2.77 2.45
N MET A 283 -8.21 -2.50 3.64
CA MET A 283 -6.79 -2.19 3.77
C MET A 283 -5.90 -3.39 3.48
N SER A 284 -6.33 -4.60 3.85
CA SER A 284 -5.65 -5.83 3.47
C SER A 284 -5.47 -5.92 1.95
N ASN A 285 -6.55 -5.79 1.18
CA ASN A 285 -6.50 -5.85 -0.28
C ASN A 285 -5.69 -4.69 -0.90
N PHE A 286 -5.70 -3.50 -0.27
CA PHE A 286 -4.86 -2.38 -0.70
C PHE A 286 -3.37 -2.75 -0.65
N TYR A 287 -2.88 -3.23 0.49
CA TYR A 287 -1.47 -3.62 0.65
C TYR A 287 -1.10 -4.85 -0.16
N LEU A 288 -2.02 -5.81 -0.31
CA LEU A 288 -1.81 -6.99 -1.13
C LEU A 288 -1.60 -6.65 -2.61
N ASN A 289 -2.37 -5.70 -3.14
CA ASN A 289 -2.19 -5.22 -4.50
C ASN A 289 -0.85 -4.49 -4.68
N LEU A 290 -0.38 -3.74 -3.67
CA LEU A 290 0.96 -3.14 -3.69
C LEU A 290 2.07 -4.20 -3.64
N SER A 291 1.91 -5.26 -2.84
CA SER A 291 2.80 -6.42 -2.81
C SER A 291 2.91 -7.06 -4.21
N ASN A 292 1.78 -7.36 -4.83
CA ASN A 292 1.72 -7.93 -6.18
C ASN A 292 2.30 -6.99 -7.25
N TYR A 293 2.17 -5.68 -7.09
CA TYR A 293 2.76 -4.69 -8.01
C TYR A 293 4.30 -4.72 -7.99
N LEU A 294 4.91 -4.98 -6.84
CA LEU A 294 6.36 -5.08 -6.69
C LEU A 294 6.89 -6.44 -7.13
N ASN A 295 6.24 -7.53 -6.71
CA ASN A 295 6.62 -8.89 -7.11
C ASN A 295 5.42 -9.67 -7.68
N PRO A 296 5.08 -9.48 -8.96
CA PRO A 296 3.95 -10.19 -9.58
C PRO A 296 4.21 -11.69 -9.80
N LYS A 297 5.44 -12.16 -9.60
CA LYS A 297 5.80 -13.58 -9.74
C LYS A 297 5.44 -14.39 -8.48
N PHE A 298 5.31 -13.73 -7.34
CA PHE A 298 5.01 -14.36 -6.07
C PHE A 298 3.49 -14.58 -5.90
N ILE A 299 2.93 -15.45 -6.73
CA ILE A 299 1.47 -15.70 -6.81
C ILE A 299 0.86 -16.28 -5.53
N PHE A 300 1.67 -16.85 -4.63
CA PHE A 300 1.20 -17.43 -3.36
C PHE A 300 0.54 -16.39 -2.45
N ASN A 301 0.84 -15.11 -2.63
CA ASN A 301 0.17 -14.03 -1.88
C ASN A 301 -1.31 -13.87 -2.30
N LEU A 302 -1.70 -14.35 -3.48
CA LEU A 302 -3.07 -14.22 -3.97
C LEU A 302 -4.08 -15.10 -3.23
N SER A 303 -3.64 -16.11 -2.47
CA SER A 303 -4.53 -16.90 -1.59
C SER A 303 -5.26 -16.01 -0.59
N LEU A 304 -4.58 -15.00 -0.05
CA LEU A 304 -5.18 -14.04 0.88
C LEU A 304 -6.30 -13.20 0.24
N VAL A 305 -6.29 -12.99 -1.07
CA VAL A 305 -7.42 -12.35 -1.78
C VAL A 305 -8.69 -13.19 -1.59
N ALA A 306 -8.58 -14.50 -1.79
CA ALA A 306 -9.73 -15.40 -1.66
C ALA A 306 -10.25 -15.49 -0.22
N GLU A 307 -9.38 -15.33 0.78
CA GLU A 307 -9.75 -15.30 2.19
C GLU A 307 -10.47 -14.00 2.57
N ASN A 308 -10.17 -12.90 1.90
CA ASN A 308 -10.75 -11.56 2.15
C ASN A 308 -12.14 -11.36 1.50
N TYR A 309 -12.60 -12.27 0.65
CA TYR A 309 -13.90 -12.23 -0.04
C TYR A 309 -14.84 -13.35 0.41
#